data_963d3d641add293bd6475304ab4f8f69
#
_entry.id   963d3d641add293bd6475304ab4f8f69
#
_cell.length_a   1.000
_cell.length_b   1.000
_cell.length_c   1.000
_cell.angle_alpha   90.00
_cell.angle_beta   90.00
_cell.angle_gamma   90.00
#
_symmetry.space_group_name_H-M   'P 1'
#
loop_
_entity.id
_entity.type
_entity.pdbx_description
1 polymer ?
#
loop_
_entity_poly.entity_id
_entity_poly.type
_entity_poly.pdbx_seq_one_letter_code
_entity_poly.pdbx_strand_id
1 'polypeptide(L)'
;SGKGSLRDAVSKPGRIVVFDVAGIIRLQSPLAFSKNLTIAAQTAPGDGIVVYGNHVSFSGADNLICRYLRIRMGVNGKDGKDAAGVAYGANMIFDHMSVTWGRDECFSINGDPKKPGDQPRNITIQNSFIGQGLQPHSCGGLIQTTAENGVTLYRNLYIDNKTRNPKVKGLNQFVNNVVYNWGNGGAY
;
A
#
# COMPACT_ATOMS: atom_id res chain seq x y z
N SER A 1 11.07 -18.68 3.29
CA SER A 1 10.44 -18.42 1.99
C SER A 1 10.68 -19.63 1.07
N GLY A 2 9.80 -20.59 1.12
CA GLY A 2 9.80 -21.76 0.25
C GLY A 2 8.54 -21.82 -0.59
N LYS A 3 8.37 -22.90 -1.36
CA LYS A 3 7.17 -23.19 -2.15
C LYS A 3 5.91 -23.09 -1.26
N GLY A 4 4.89 -22.37 -1.73
CA GLY A 4 3.64 -22.13 -1.00
C GLY A 4 3.68 -20.99 0.02
N SER A 5 4.83 -20.32 0.25
CA SER A 5 4.86 -19.09 1.03
C SER A 5 4.26 -17.92 0.26
N LEU A 6 3.83 -16.86 0.96
CA LEU A 6 3.34 -15.64 0.30
C LEU A 6 4.38 -15.08 -0.68
N ARG A 7 5.67 -15.09 -0.33
CA ARG A 7 6.75 -14.63 -1.22
C ARG A 7 6.81 -15.43 -2.52
N ASP A 8 6.68 -16.75 -2.45
CA ASP A 8 6.61 -17.58 -3.65
C ASP A 8 5.32 -17.30 -4.44
N ALA A 9 4.19 -17.18 -3.76
CA ALA A 9 2.90 -16.95 -4.41
C ALA A 9 2.89 -15.66 -5.22
N VAL A 10 3.47 -14.56 -4.70
CA VAL A 10 3.46 -13.24 -5.36
C VAL A 10 4.67 -12.98 -6.28
N SER A 11 5.63 -13.91 -6.36
CA SER A 11 6.86 -13.73 -7.14
C SER A 11 6.70 -13.97 -8.64
N LYS A 12 5.63 -14.62 -9.08
CA LYS A 12 5.39 -14.97 -10.48
C LYS A 12 4.08 -14.36 -10.97
N PRO A 13 4.03 -13.91 -12.23
CA PRO A 13 2.83 -13.29 -12.78
C PRO A 13 1.73 -14.32 -13.05
N GLY A 14 0.51 -13.80 -13.26
CA GLY A 14 -0.64 -14.58 -13.74
C GLY A 14 -1.29 -15.48 -12.70
N ARG A 15 -1.16 -15.14 -11.40
CA ARG A 15 -1.71 -15.95 -10.30
C ARG A 15 -2.90 -15.29 -9.63
N ILE A 16 -3.82 -16.12 -9.18
CA ILE A 16 -4.80 -15.78 -8.15
C ILE A 16 -4.29 -16.38 -6.84
N VAL A 17 -4.00 -15.52 -5.88
CA VAL A 17 -3.47 -15.90 -4.56
C VAL A 17 -4.61 -15.92 -3.56
N VAL A 18 -4.87 -17.08 -3.01
CA VAL A 18 -5.85 -17.33 -1.94
C VAL A 18 -5.13 -17.78 -0.67
N PHE A 19 -5.78 -17.60 0.46
CA PHE A 19 -5.23 -17.97 1.77
C PHE A 19 -6.13 -19.02 2.43
N ASP A 20 -5.56 -20.16 2.72
CA ASP A 20 -6.22 -21.27 3.40
C ASP A 20 -6.01 -21.25 4.91
N VAL A 21 -5.21 -20.30 5.39
CA VAL A 21 -4.90 -20.10 6.80
C VAL A 21 -5.00 -18.63 7.19
N ALA A 22 -5.32 -18.37 8.44
CA ALA A 22 -5.22 -17.04 9.05
C ALA A 22 -3.89 -16.86 9.78
N GLY A 23 -3.57 -15.62 10.13
CA GLY A 23 -2.46 -15.32 11.03
C GLY A 23 -1.49 -14.27 10.49
N ILE A 24 -0.29 -14.26 11.09
CA ILE A 24 0.72 -13.24 10.84
C ILE A 24 1.88 -13.82 10.05
N ILE A 25 2.10 -13.28 8.84
CA ILE A 25 3.26 -13.59 8.00
C ILE A 25 4.38 -12.60 8.36
N ARG A 26 5.42 -13.09 9.01
CA ARG A 26 6.58 -12.27 9.39
C ARG A 26 7.57 -12.19 8.24
N LEU A 27 7.81 -10.99 7.74
CA LEU A 27 8.78 -10.72 6.68
C LEU A 27 10.18 -10.53 7.24
N GLN A 28 11.13 -11.31 6.78
CA GLN A 28 12.56 -11.15 7.08
C GLN A 28 13.24 -10.11 6.16
N SER A 29 12.62 -9.82 5.04
CA SER A 29 13.10 -8.84 4.05
C SER A 29 11.91 -8.23 3.30
N PRO A 30 12.08 -7.09 2.63
CA PRO A 30 11.01 -6.48 1.84
C PRO A 30 10.34 -7.48 0.89
N LEU A 31 9.04 -7.34 0.71
CA LEU A 31 8.24 -8.19 -0.18
C LEU A 31 7.86 -7.41 -1.43
N ALA A 32 8.22 -7.91 -2.60
CA ALA A 32 7.83 -7.34 -3.89
C ALA A 32 6.80 -8.24 -4.59
N PHE A 33 5.81 -7.60 -5.20
CA PHE A 33 4.76 -8.26 -5.97
C PHE A 33 5.08 -8.24 -7.47
N SER A 34 4.84 -9.34 -8.14
CA SER A 34 4.89 -9.44 -9.60
C SER A 34 3.61 -8.86 -10.24
N LYS A 35 3.58 -8.80 -11.55
CA LYS A 35 2.43 -8.29 -12.34
C LYS A 35 1.37 -9.36 -12.59
N ASN A 36 0.18 -8.93 -13.04
CA ASN A 36 -0.94 -9.79 -13.40
C ASN A 36 -1.38 -10.70 -12.24
N LEU A 37 -1.56 -10.12 -11.06
CA LEU A 37 -1.94 -10.85 -9.85
C LEU A 37 -3.33 -10.45 -9.36
N THR A 38 -4.04 -11.41 -8.82
CA THR A 38 -5.19 -11.16 -7.94
C THR A 38 -4.88 -11.70 -6.55
N ILE A 39 -4.88 -10.84 -5.55
CA ILE A 39 -4.67 -11.21 -4.15
C ILE A 39 -6.02 -11.14 -3.44
N ALA A 40 -6.55 -12.29 -3.10
CA ALA A 40 -7.86 -12.45 -2.46
C ALA A 40 -7.69 -12.78 -0.96
N ALA A 41 -7.21 -11.80 -0.16
CA ALA A 41 -6.93 -12.05 1.26
C ALA A 41 -8.21 -12.25 2.09
N GLN A 42 -9.38 -11.93 1.57
CA GLN A 42 -10.67 -12.26 2.19
C GLN A 42 -10.96 -13.76 2.27
N THR A 43 -10.21 -14.59 1.55
CA THR A 43 -10.36 -16.05 1.64
C THR A 43 -9.72 -16.63 2.90
N ALA A 44 -8.86 -15.88 3.56
CA ALA A 44 -8.27 -16.30 4.84
C ALA A 44 -9.35 -16.49 5.91
N PRO A 45 -9.37 -17.61 6.61
CA PRO A 45 -10.35 -17.87 7.66
C PRO A 45 -10.15 -16.96 8.89
N GLY A 46 -11.14 -16.96 9.80
CA GLY A 46 -11.08 -16.27 11.09
C GLY A 46 -10.72 -14.79 10.94
N ASP A 47 -9.71 -14.33 11.68
CA ASP A 47 -9.29 -12.92 11.68
C ASP A 47 -8.49 -12.50 10.43
N GLY A 48 -8.35 -13.39 9.43
CA GLY A 48 -7.68 -13.08 8.19
C GLY A 48 -6.15 -13.07 8.28
N ILE A 49 -5.49 -12.42 7.29
CA ILE A 49 -4.03 -12.46 7.14
C ILE A 49 -3.40 -11.09 7.39
N VAL A 50 -2.27 -11.07 8.08
CA VAL A 50 -1.45 -9.87 8.32
C VAL A 50 -0.04 -10.11 7.79
N VAL A 51 0.48 -9.17 7.01
CA VAL A 51 1.90 -9.10 6.60
C VAL A 51 2.61 -8.14 7.54
N TYR A 52 3.60 -8.61 8.27
CA TYR A 52 4.24 -7.86 9.35
C TYR A 52 5.77 -7.79 9.20
N GLY A 53 6.33 -6.66 9.61
CA GLY A 53 7.75 -6.54 9.95
C GLY A 53 8.64 -5.95 8.87
N ASN A 54 8.13 -5.71 7.64
CA ASN A 54 8.94 -5.09 6.60
C ASN A 54 8.06 -4.40 5.54
N HIS A 55 8.72 -3.61 4.68
CA HIS A 55 8.11 -2.92 3.54
C HIS A 55 7.53 -3.89 2.50
N VAL A 56 6.39 -3.51 1.93
CA VAL A 56 5.73 -4.20 0.83
C VAL A 56 5.73 -3.31 -0.41
N SER A 57 6.38 -3.75 -1.49
CA SER A 57 6.46 -3.03 -2.76
C SER A 57 5.50 -3.62 -3.78
N PHE A 58 4.68 -2.74 -4.34
CA PHE A 58 3.83 -3.03 -5.50
C PHE A 58 4.33 -2.35 -6.78
N SER A 59 5.56 -1.83 -6.77
CA SER A 59 6.17 -1.21 -7.95
C SER A 59 6.34 -2.23 -9.08
N GLY A 60 5.81 -1.90 -10.26
CA GLY A 60 5.78 -2.80 -11.42
C GLY A 60 4.79 -3.97 -11.32
N ALA A 61 3.91 -3.99 -10.33
CA ALA A 61 2.85 -4.98 -10.20
C ALA A 61 1.65 -4.66 -11.12
N ASP A 62 1.91 -4.42 -12.40
CA ASP A 62 0.87 -4.07 -13.37
C ASP A 62 -0.28 -5.06 -13.38
N ASN A 63 -1.50 -4.55 -13.58
CA ASN A 63 -2.73 -5.34 -13.61
C ASN A 63 -2.95 -6.12 -12.31
N LEU A 64 -2.84 -5.42 -11.18
CA LEU A 64 -2.99 -5.98 -9.84
C LEU A 64 -4.39 -5.71 -9.30
N ILE A 65 -5.01 -6.72 -8.73
CA ILE A 65 -6.15 -6.60 -7.80
C ILE A 65 -5.67 -7.10 -6.44
N CYS A 66 -5.64 -6.23 -5.44
CA CYS A 66 -5.24 -6.60 -4.07
C CYS A 66 -6.37 -6.24 -3.10
N ARG A 67 -6.94 -7.25 -2.44
CA ARG A 67 -8.10 -7.07 -1.58
C ARG A 67 -7.88 -7.67 -0.19
N TYR A 68 -8.35 -6.92 0.84
CA TYR A 68 -8.40 -7.33 2.24
C TYR A 68 -7.06 -7.69 2.88
N LEU A 69 -5.93 -7.33 2.25
CA LEU A 69 -4.62 -7.56 2.83
C LEU A 69 -4.33 -6.53 3.93
N ARG A 70 -3.85 -6.98 5.05
CA ARG A 70 -3.42 -6.12 6.16
C ARG A 70 -1.89 -6.07 6.21
N ILE A 71 -1.33 -4.86 6.16
CA ILE A 71 0.11 -4.61 6.18
C ILE A 71 0.44 -3.83 7.44
N ARG A 72 1.34 -4.35 8.24
CA ARG A 72 1.82 -3.80 9.51
C ARG A 72 3.34 -3.80 9.51
N MET A 73 3.97 -2.72 9.01
CA MET A 73 5.43 -2.71 8.93
C MET A 73 6.08 -2.77 10.32
N GLY A 74 5.76 -1.84 11.17
CA GLY A 74 6.24 -1.82 12.56
C GLY A 74 7.71 -1.43 12.70
N VAL A 75 8.18 -1.39 13.94
CA VAL A 75 9.54 -0.93 14.31
C VAL A 75 10.67 -1.81 13.77
N ASN A 76 10.37 -3.04 13.38
CA ASN A 76 11.36 -3.95 12.78
C ASN A 76 11.65 -3.62 11.31
N GLY A 77 10.80 -2.84 10.66
CA GLY A 77 11.06 -2.35 9.32
C GLY A 77 12.17 -1.30 9.31
N LYS A 78 12.78 -1.11 8.14
CA LYS A 78 13.85 -0.12 7.97
C LYS A 78 13.33 1.29 8.23
N ASP A 79 14.08 2.09 8.98
CA ASP A 79 13.78 3.50 9.22
C ASP A 79 13.72 4.31 7.92
N GLY A 80 12.81 5.29 7.86
CA GLY A 80 12.58 6.10 6.68
C GLY A 80 12.02 5.29 5.48
N LYS A 81 11.23 4.23 5.76
CA LYS A 81 10.54 3.45 4.73
C LYS A 81 9.04 3.38 4.98
N ASP A 82 8.30 3.39 3.89
CA ASP A 82 6.86 3.21 3.85
C ASP A 82 6.48 1.78 4.21
N ALA A 83 5.31 1.59 4.80
CA ALA A 83 4.80 0.23 4.99
C ALA A 83 4.44 -0.43 3.66
N ALA A 84 3.84 0.32 2.74
CA ALA A 84 3.53 -0.11 1.39
C ALA A 84 3.78 1.01 0.37
N GLY A 85 4.13 0.66 -0.88
CA GLY A 85 4.34 1.67 -1.89
C GLY A 85 4.36 1.19 -3.33
N VAL A 86 4.06 2.13 -4.24
CA VAL A 86 4.14 2.00 -5.70
C VAL A 86 4.99 3.15 -6.23
N ALA A 87 6.12 2.84 -6.87
CA ALA A 87 6.96 3.86 -7.51
C ALA A 87 6.72 3.97 -9.02
N TYR A 88 6.26 2.89 -9.65
CA TYR A 88 5.94 2.83 -11.08
C TYR A 88 4.97 1.68 -11.36
N GLY A 89 4.39 1.66 -12.55
CA GLY A 89 3.46 0.65 -13.01
C GLY A 89 2.02 1.16 -13.14
N ALA A 90 1.12 0.32 -13.62
CA ALA A 90 -0.21 0.71 -14.00
C ALA A 90 -1.29 -0.33 -13.70
N ASN A 91 -2.56 0.15 -13.73
CA ASN A 91 -3.75 -0.70 -13.65
C ASN A 91 -3.80 -1.51 -12.34
N MET A 92 -3.79 -0.80 -11.21
CA MET A 92 -3.81 -1.45 -9.89
C MET A 92 -5.03 -1.00 -9.12
N ILE A 93 -5.66 -1.95 -8.44
CA ILE A 93 -6.71 -1.64 -7.47
C ILE A 93 -6.38 -2.26 -6.12
N PHE A 94 -6.40 -1.41 -5.10
CA PHE A 94 -6.24 -1.76 -3.69
C PHE A 94 -7.56 -1.52 -3.00
N ASP A 95 -8.22 -2.58 -2.58
CA ASP A 95 -9.58 -2.52 -2.06
C ASP A 95 -9.68 -3.20 -0.69
N HIS A 96 -10.29 -2.53 0.29
CA HIS A 96 -10.40 -3.00 1.66
C HIS A 96 -9.05 -3.36 2.30
N MET A 97 -8.03 -2.58 1.97
CA MET A 97 -6.71 -2.71 2.58
C MET A 97 -6.68 -2.11 3.99
N SER A 98 -5.76 -2.59 4.80
CA SER A 98 -5.43 -1.94 6.06
C SER A 98 -3.92 -1.81 6.18
N VAL A 99 -3.40 -0.60 6.06
CA VAL A 99 -1.95 -0.34 5.99
C VAL A 99 -1.55 0.61 7.11
N THR A 100 -0.71 0.12 8.01
CA THR A 100 -0.28 0.90 9.18
C THR A 100 1.18 0.69 9.54
N TRP A 101 1.63 1.51 10.48
CA TRP A 101 2.93 1.41 11.13
C TRP A 101 4.11 1.60 10.19
N GLY A 102 3.93 2.45 9.16
CA GLY A 102 5.03 2.92 8.33
C GLY A 102 6.02 3.76 9.14
N ARG A 103 7.30 3.66 8.82
CA ARG A 103 8.35 4.45 9.47
C ARG A 103 8.74 5.71 8.68
N ASP A 104 8.08 5.91 7.55
CA ASP A 104 7.95 7.15 6.80
C ASP A 104 6.47 7.33 6.49
N GLU A 105 5.96 6.90 5.35
CA GLU A 105 4.54 6.83 5.06
C GLU A 105 3.95 5.45 5.34
N CYS A 106 2.63 5.41 5.53
CA CYS A 106 1.92 4.14 5.56
C CYS A 106 1.74 3.59 4.14
N PHE A 107 1.16 4.35 3.20
CA PHE A 107 0.98 3.89 1.83
C PHE A 107 1.20 5.02 0.83
N SER A 108 2.27 4.94 0.04
CA SER A 108 2.58 5.93 -0.99
C SER A 108 2.43 5.40 -2.40
N ILE A 109 2.02 6.28 -3.31
CA ILE A 109 2.13 6.11 -4.78
C ILE A 109 2.98 7.28 -5.25
N ASN A 110 4.28 7.06 -5.43
CA ASN A 110 5.24 8.13 -5.58
C ASN A 110 6.18 7.89 -6.77
N GLY A 111 5.79 8.42 -7.92
CA GLY A 111 6.61 8.37 -9.13
C GLY A 111 7.83 9.28 -9.07
N ASP A 112 8.91 8.87 -9.72
CA ASP A 112 10.10 9.70 -9.88
C ASP A 112 9.85 10.74 -10.99
N PRO A 113 9.78 12.05 -10.69
CA PRO A 113 9.52 13.07 -11.70
C PRO A 113 10.61 13.16 -12.78
N LYS A 114 11.78 12.58 -12.54
CA LYS A 114 12.88 12.50 -13.52
C LYS A 114 12.68 11.35 -14.52
N LYS A 115 11.67 10.51 -14.31
CA LYS A 115 11.32 9.38 -15.16
C LYS A 115 9.89 9.49 -15.67
N PRO A 116 9.58 10.46 -16.57
CA PRO A 116 8.21 10.72 -16.99
C PRO A 116 7.54 9.53 -17.69
N GLY A 117 8.30 8.66 -18.34
CA GLY A 117 7.79 7.44 -18.98
C GLY A 117 7.47 6.29 -18.03
N ASP A 118 7.93 6.38 -16.79
CA ASP A 118 7.81 5.30 -15.78
C ASP A 118 7.03 5.79 -14.53
N GLN A 119 5.89 6.42 -14.78
CA GLN A 119 5.05 6.97 -13.72
C GLN A 119 3.95 5.99 -13.31
N PRO A 120 3.60 5.94 -12.01
CA PRO A 120 2.43 5.20 -11.57
C PRO A 120 1.17 5.83 -12.17
N ARG A 121 0.29 5.01 -12.75
CA ARG A 121 -0.93 5.49 -13.42
C ARG A 121 -2.08 4.50 -13.35
N ASN A 122 -3.30 5.01 -13.44
CA ASN A 122 -4.52 4.22 -13.35
C ASN A 122 -4.54 3.33 -12.10
N ILE A 123 -4.35 3.97 -10.94
CA ILE A 123 -4.28 3.27 -9.66
C ILE A 123 -5.42 3.76 -8.77
N THR A 124 -6.15 2.83 -8.18
CA THR A 124 -7.21 3.12 -7.22
C THR A 124 -6.87 2.51 -5.87
N ILE A 125 -6.96 3.32 -4.81
CA ILE A 125 -7.03 2.86 -3.43
C ILE A 125 -8.43 3.19 -2.93
N GLN A 126 -9.19 2.16 -2.52
CA GLN A 126 -10.56 2.36 -2.07
C GLN A 126 -10.92 1.56 -0.83
N ASN A 127 -11.94 2.05 -0.09
CA ASN A 127 -12.51 1.39 1.09
C ASN A 127 -11.46 0.94 2.10
N SER A 128 -10.37 1.69 2.21
CA SER A 128 -9.15 1.25 2.90
C SER A 128 -8.85 2.10 4.13
N PHE A 129 -8.16 1.50 5.08
CA PHE A 129 -7.65 2.12 6.28
C PHE A 129 -6.15 2.38 6.13
N ILE A 130 -5.73 3.64 6.28
CA ILE A 130 -4.33 4.06 6.16
C ILE A 130 -4.01 4.92 7.37
N GLY A 131 -3.21 4.40 8.29
CA GLY A 131 -3.05 5.14 9.52
C GLY A 131 -2.02 4.63 10.49
N GLN A 132 -1.97 5.29 11.67
CA GLN A 132 -1.08 4.92 12.76
C GLN A 132 0.39 4.88 12.34
N GLY A 133 0.81 5.84 11.51
CA GLY A 133 2.21 5.96 11.13
C GLY A 133 3.11 6.15 12.35
N LEU A 134 4.29 5.53 12.36
CA LEU A 134 5.19 5.56 13.51
C LEU A 134 6.02 6.84 13.52
N GLN A 135 6.29 7.35 14.73
CA GLN A 135 7.15 8.50 14.94
C GLN A 135 8.62 8.17 14.57
N PRO A 136 9.42 9.18 14.19
CA PRO A 136 9.10 10.63 14.19
C PRO A 136 8.34 11.12 12.94
N HIS A 137 8.30 10.39 11.84
CA HIS A 137 7.64 10.83 10.60
C HIS A 137 6.12 10.76 10.69
N SER A 138 5.57 9.56 10.89
CA SER A 138 4.13 9.34 11.03
C SER A 138 3.30 9.97 9.91
N CYS A 139 3.55 9.55 8.67
CA CYS A 139 2.85 10.06 7.49
C CYS A 139 1.83 9.04 6.96
N GLY A 140 0.69 9.52 6.45
CA GLY A 140 -0.32 8.69 5.80
C GLY A 140 0.14 8.18 4.44
N GLY A 141 0.47 9.09 3.52
CA GLY A 141 0.94 8.73 2.19
C GLY A 141 1.38 9.93 1.35
N LEU A 142 2.34 9.70 0.46
CA LEU A 142 2.71 10.63 -0.60
C LEU A 142 2.15 10.10 -1.91
N ILE A 143 1.23 10.87 -2.51
CA ILE A 143 0.58 10.53 -3.78
C ILE A 143 1.10 11.49 -4.83
N GLN A 144 2.01 11.02 -5.68
CA GLN A 144 2.66 11.85 -6.69
C GLN A 144 2.80 11.09 -8.00
N THR A 145 2.20 11.63 -9.06
CA THR A 145 2.39 11.14 -10.43
C THR A 145 2.24 12.29 -11.41
N THR A 146 2.93 12.21 -12.52
CA THR A 146 2.76 13.12 -13.67
C THR A 146 1.92 12.50 -14.78
N ALA A 147 1.45 11.27 -14.62
CA ALA A 147 0.63 10.59 -15.61
C ALA A 147 -0.78 11.18 -15.68
N GLU A 148 -1.33 11.30 -16.88
CA GLU A 148 -2.69 11.80 -17.12
C GLU A 148 -3.75 10.94 -16.44
N ASN A 149 -3.62 9.62 -16.50
CA ASN A 149 -4.47 8.67 -15.77
C ASN A 149 -3.86 8.43 -14.39
N GLY A 150 -4.03 9.37 -13.49
CA GLY A 150 -3.36 9.42 -12.20
C GLY A 150 -3.86 8.40 -11.18
N VAL A 151 -4.16 8.90 -9.98
CA VAL A 151 -4.54 8.08 -8.83
C VAL A 151 -5.92 8.47 -8.34
N THR A 152 -6.77 7.49 -8.06
CA THR A 152 -8.06 7.68 -7.39
C THR A 152 -7.99 7.16 -5.96
N LEU A 153 -8.34 8.04 -5.02
CA LEU A 153 -8.48 7.72 -3.60
C LEU A 153 -9.96 7.84 -3.26
N TYR A 154 -10.61 6.72 -2.95
CA TYR A 154 -12.05 6.66 -2.82
C TYR A 154 -12.51 5.93 -1.55
N ARG A 155 -13.29 6.62 -0.69
CA ARG A 155 -13.86 6.05 0.54
C ARG A 155 -12.81 5.46 1.49
N ASN A 156 -11.66 6.10 1.62
CA ASN A 156 -10.62 5.68 2.56
C ASN A 156 -10.72 6.44 3.88
N LEU A 157 -10.21 5.84 4.93
CA LEU A 157 -9.99 6.48 6.22
C LEU A 157 -8.48 6.68 6.43
N TYR A 158 -8.05 7.94 6.48
CA TYR A 158 -6.73 8.33 6.95
C TYR A 158 -6.85 8.75 8.41
N ILE A 159 -6.13 8.08 9.31
CA ILE A 159 -6.32 8.27 10.75
C ILE A 159 -5.00 8.13 11.52
N ASP A 160 -4.85 8.94 12.57
CA ASP A 160 -3.73 8.88 13.51
C ASP A 160 -2.36 9.01 12.84
N ASN A 161 -2.28 9.76 11.75
CA ASN A 161 -1.00 10.14 11.15
C ASN A 161 -0.72 11.61 11.50
N LYS A 162 0.53 11.93 11.74
CA LYS A 162 0.96 13.30 12.03
C LYS A 162 0.65 14.24 10.87
N THR A 163 0.91 13.79 9.63
CA THR A 163 0.76 14.59 8.42
C THR A 163 0.59 13.72 7.18
N ARG A 164 0.46 14.34 6.00
CA ARG A 164 0.33 13.67 4.70
C ARG A 164 -0.81 12.65 4.68
N ASN A 165 -2.07 13.15 4.81
CA ASN A 165 -3.27 12.32 4.87
C ASN A 165 -4.20 12.43 3.62
N PRO A 166 -3.70 12.19 2.41
CA PRO A 166 -2.32 12.12 1.94
C PRO A 166 -1.77 13.50 1.52
N LYS A 167 -0.48 13.62 1.26
CA LYS A 167 0.07 14.72 0.46
C LYS A 167 -0.03 14.37 -1.01
N VAL A 168 -0.72 15.20 -1.79
CA VAL A 168 -1.02 14.91 -3.21
C VAL A 168 -0.30 15.87 -4.15
N LYS A 169 0.18 15.35 -5.27
CA LYS A 169 0.73 16.10 -6.41
C LYS A 169 0.33 15.44 -7.72
N GLY A 170 0.06 16.27 -8.73
CA GLY A 170 -0.34 15.80 -10.06
C GLY A 170 -1.81 15.43 -10.13
N LEU A 171 -2.19 14.68 -11.14
CA LEU A 171 -3.59 14.31 -11.38
C LEU A 171 -4.03 13.19 -10.45
N ASN A 172 -4.92 13.54 -9.55
CA ASN A 172 -5.53 12.59 -8.63
C ASN A 172 -6.98 12.99 -8.31
N GLN A 173 -7.74 12.02 -7.86
CA GLN A 173 -9.10 12.21 -7.35
C GLN A 173 -9.13 11.81 -5.89
N PHE A 174 -9.65 12.69 -5.04
CA PHE A 174 -9.80 12.45 -3.61
C PHE A 174 -11.29 12.58 -3.25
N VAL A 175 -12.00 11.45 -3.26
CA VAL A 175 -13.47 11.41 -3.21
C VAL A 175 -13.96 10.59 -2.03
N ASN A 176 -14.87 11.20 -1.23
CA ASN A 176 -15.52 10.54 -0.09
C ASN A 176 -14.56 9.92 0.94
N ASN A 177 -13.36 10.46 1.07
CA ASN A 177 -12.42 10.03 2.11
C ASN A 177 -12.67 10.78 3.41
N VAL A 178 -12.26 10.17 4.51
CA VAL A 178 -12.25 10.77 5.84
C VAL A 178 -10.81 10.92 6.31
N VAL A 179 -10.47 12.09 6.82
CA VAL A 179 -9.22 12.36 7.52
C VAL A 179 -9.55 12.66 8.96
N TYR A 180 -8.99 11.90 9.89
CA TYR A 180 -9.32 12.03 11.30
C TYR A 180 -8.06 11.97 12.18
N ASN A 181 -8.06 12.78 13.24
CA ASN A 181 -7.02 12.81 14.26
C ASN A 181 -5.60 12.98 13.69
N TRP A 182 -5.43 13.95 12.78
CA TRP A 182 -4.10 14.30 12.27
C TRP A 182 -3.33 15.17 13.26
N GLY A 183 -2.00 15.14 13.18
CA GLY A 183 -1.13 15.95 14.00
C GLY A 183 -0.82 17.32 13.40
N ASN A 184 0.45 17.70 13.37
CA ASN A 184 0.91 18.99 12.90
C ASN A 184 0.95 19.10 11.37
N GLY A 185 0.79 20.31 10.83
CA GLY A 185 1.06 20.61 9.42
C GLY A 185 -0.10 20.44 8.47
N GLY A 186 -1.31 20.30 8.99
CA GLY A 186 -2.52 20.18 8.18
C GLY A 186 -2.95 18.74 7.92
N ALA A 187 -4.19 18.58 7.45
CA ALA A 187 -4.76 17.27 7.21
C ALA A 187 -4.09 16.58 6.02
N TYR A 188 -3.75 17.33 4.96
CA TYR A 188 -3.09 16.86 3.74
C TYR A 188 -2.29 17.97 3.05
#